data_fbd278be6e2663dcb22e33ead1ab68bc
#
_entry.id   fbd278be6e2663dcb22e33ead1ab68bc
#
_cell.length_a   1.000
_cell.length_b   1.000
_cell.length_c   1.000
_cell.angle_alpha   90.00
_cell.angle_beta   90.00
_cell.angle_gamma   90.00
#
_symmetry.space_group_name_H-M   'P 1'
#
loop_
_entity.id
_entity.type
_entity.pdbx_description
1 polymer ?
#
loop_
_entity_poly.entity_id
_entity_poly.type
_entity_poly.pdbx_seq_one_letter_code
_entity_poly.pdbx_strand_id
1 'polypeptide(L)'
;VYSGLLDALKSNSTYLRLSRQEYIVLTNSHTIYNMDYTDALKFHMEKGADMTVLYAHGAKAVGTEGENDTFLSVDEEGKVTGMEIGSSVPTRDCASLKVYITKRELLRQLVEQAAANGMHDFDRDILQRNINDGNLKVYGYEYKGLACQIDSIQSYFNFNMSLLNSDVRRQLFPADRPVYTKVRDDLPARYVDECECSNSLIANGCVIEGTVINSVLFRGVKVAKGAVVKNSIVMQDAQIQEGAEIDHCILDKQSVIRRNGRLIAPAAYPIVIAKNVVI
;
A
#
# COMPACT_ATOMS: atom_id res chain seq x y z
N VAL A 1 -4.33 20.07 2.78
CA VAL A 1 -3.61 18.89 2.26
C VAL A 1 -2.16 19.05 2.68
N TYR A 2 -1.54 18.04 3.28
CA TYR A 2 -0.12 18.04 3.64
C TYR A 2 0.74 17.80 2.42
N SER A 3 1.88 18.49 2.32
CA SER A 3 2.84 18.32 1.22
C SER A 3 3.77 17.11 1.40
N GLY A 4 3.75 16.48 2.58
CA GLY A 4 4.56 15.30 2.91
C GLY A 4 4.52 14.96 4.39
N LEU A 5 5.33 13.95 4.78
CA LEU A 5 5.40 13.45 6.15
C LEU A 5 5.81 14.56 7.15
N LEU A 6 6.80 15.37 6.79
CA LEU A 6 7.30 16.42 7.67
C LEU A 6 6.26 17.51 7.95
N ASP A 7 5.47 17.88 6.95
CA ASP A 7 4.38 18.84 7.08
C ASP A 7 3.24 18.27 7.97
N ALA A 8 2.91 17.00 7.78
CA ALA A 8 1.97 16.31 8.65
C ALA A 8 2.44 16.25 10.11
N LEU A 9 3.73 15.98 10.36
CA LEU A 9 4.31 15.97 11.70
C LEU A 9 4.30 17.35 12.35
N LYS A 10 4.65 18.41 11.61
CA LYS A 10 4.56 19.80 12.08
C LYS A 10 3.14 20.15 12.53
N SER A 11 2.15 19.83 11.70
CA SER A 11 0.74 20.10 11.96
C SER A 11 0.22 19.31 13.18
N ASN A 12 0.80 18.15 13.48
CA ASN A 12 0.44 17.30 14.60
C ASN A 12 1.42 17.37 15.78
N SER A 13 2.26 18.41 15.87
CA SER A 13 3.28 18.57 16.91
C SER A 13 2.71 18.54 18.35
N THR A 14 1.48 19.02 18.53
CA THR A 14 0.78 18.93 19.82
C THR A 14 0.55 17.50 20.26
N TYR A 15 0.22 16.58 19.35
CA TYR A 15 0.07 15.15 19.67
C TYR A 15 1.40 14.56 20.14
N LEU A 16 2.50 14.85 19.45
CA LEU A 16 3.84 14.40 19.85
C LEU A 16 4.22 14.92 21.25
N ARG A 17 3.86 16.15 21.58
CA ARG A 17 4.14 16.76 22.88
C ARG A 17 3.32 16.15 24.02
N LEU A 18 2.05 15.79 23.76
CA LEU A 18 1.14 15.25 24.77
C LEU A 18 1.27 13.73 24.96
N SER A 19 1.81 13.02 23.98
CA SER A 19 2.05 11.58 24.05
C SER A 19 3.03 11.22 25.17
N ARG A 20 2.84 10.05 25.79
CA ARG A 20 3.67 9.58 26.92
C ARG A 20 4.62 8.44 26.54
N GLN A 21 4.44 7.86 25.37
CA GLN A 21 5.25 6.75 24.88
C GLN A 21 6.68 7.22 24.61
N GLU A 22 7.65 6.37 24.94
CA GLU A 22 9.07 6.66 24.72
C GLU A 22 9.42 6.54 23.22
N TYR A 23 8.92 5.50 22.56
CA TYR A 23 9.19 5.21 21.16
C TYR A 23 7.97 5.50 20.30
N ILE A 24 8.22 5.86 19.05
CA ILE A 24 7.21 6.11 18.02
C ILE A 24 7.58 5.33 16.78
N VAL A 25 6.57 4.74 16.15
CA VAL A 25 6.65 4.19 14.80
C VAL A 25 5.92 5.15 13.86
N LEU A 26 6.63 5.68 12.89
CA LEU A 26 6.06 6.47 11.79
C LEU A 26 5.85 5.55 10.61
N THR A 27 4.66 5.58 10.04
CA THR A 27 4.33 4.85 8.82
C THR A 27 3.61 5.75 7.84
N ASN A 28 3.74 5.47 6.56
CA ASN A 28 2.89 6.08 5.56
C ASN A 28 1.59 5.26 5.38
N SER A 29 0.64 5.77 4.61
CA SER A 29 -0.64 5.10 4.34
C SER A 29 -0.71 4.41 2.97
N HIS A 30 0.33 4.49 2.17
CA HIS A 30 0.37 3.94 0.81
C HIS A 30 1.29 2.72 0.67
N THR A 31 1.98 2.32 1.75
CA THR A 31 2.72 1.06 1.79
C THR A 31 1.88 0.00 2.52
N ILE A 32 1.62 -1.10 1.85
CA ILE A 32 0.87 -2.24 2.38
C ILE A 32 1.84 -3.32 2.82
N TYR A 33 1.76 -3.72 4.06
CA TYR A 33 2.51 -4.82 4.66
C TYR A 33 1.78 -5.31 5.92
N ASN A 34 2.15 -6.47 6.44
CA ASN A 34 1.62 -7.01 7.69
C ASN A 34 2.80 -7.40 8.59
N MET A 35 3.08 -6.57 9.60
CA MET A 35 4.26 -6.71 10.45
C MET A 35 3.92 -6.48 11.93
N ASP A 36 4.53 -7.28 12.80
CA ASP A 36 4.69 -6.95 14.21
C ASP A 36 6.00 -6.16 14.38
N TYR A 37 5.91 -4.99 14.98
CA TYR A 37 7.07 -4.12 15.18
C TYR A 37 7.97 -4.50 16.35
N THR A 38 7.60 -5.50 17.14
CA THR A 38 8.30 -5.88 18.37
C THR A 38 9.78 -6.19 18.13
N ASP A 39 10.08 -6.97 17.10
CA ASP A 39 11.47 -7.35 16.80
C ASP A 39 12.27 -6.19 16.20
N ALA A 40 11.64 -5.34 15.38
CA ALA A 40 12.27 -4.13 14.87
C ALA A 40 12.57 -3.12 15.99
N LEU A 41 11.68 -3.01 16.99
CA LEU A 41 11.91 -2.18 18.18
C LEU A 41 13.05 -2.74 19.05
N LYS A 42 13.12 -4.05 19.28
CA LYS A 42 14.25 -4.70 19.98
C LYS A 42 15.57 -4.39 19.28
N PHE A 43 15.61 -4.60 17.95
CA PHE A 43 16.78 -4.27 17.13
C PHE A 43 17.19 -2.80 17.30
N HIS A 44 16.24 -1.86 17.25
CA HIS A 44 16.47 -0.44 17.47
C HIS A 44 17.14 -0.17 18.82
N MET A 45 16.65 -0.79 19.88
CA MET A 45 17.19 -0.65 21.24
C MET A 45 18.57 -1.28 21.37
N GLU A 46 18.77 -2.49 20.85
CA GLU A 46 20.06 -3.23 20.90
C GLU A 46 21.18 -2.49 20.17
N LYS A 47 20.86 -1.89 19.02
CA LYS A 47 21.83 -1.08 18.25
C LYS A 47 22.09 0.30 18.86
N GLY A 48 21.30 0.72 19.86
CA GLY A 48 21.36 2.07 20.38
C GLY A 48 21.13 3.11 19.29
N ALA A 49 20.22 2.80 18.36
CA ALA A 49 19.93 3.63 17.22
C ALA A 49 19.19 4.92 17.64
N ASP A 50 19.49 6.02 16.97
CA ASP A 50 18.68 7.23 17.04
C ASP A 50 17.43 7.08 16.18
N MET A 51 17.57 6.44 15.00
CA MET A 51 16.48 6.10 14.11
C MET A 51 16.73 4.76 13.43
N THR A 52 15.68 3.96 13.28
CA THR A 52 15.69 2.74 12.47
C THR A 52 14.74 2.89 11.30
N VAL A 53 15.23 2.63 10.09
CA VAL A 53 14.45 2.66 8.85
C VAL A 53 14.19 1.23 8.41
N LEU A 54 12.94 0.88 8.17
CA LEU A 54 12.58 -0.42 7.63
C LEU A 54 12.76 -0.42 6.11
N TYR A 55 13.38 -1.47 5.59
CA TYR A 55 13.59 -1.65 4.16
C TYR A 55 13.28 -3.07 3.70
N ALA A 56 13.08 -3.25 2.41
CA ALA A 56 12.96 -4.57 1.78
C ALA A 56 13.91 -4.67 0.58
N HIS A 57 14.36 -5.89 0.27
CA HIS A 57 15.18 -6.16 -0.91
C HIS A 57 14.34 -6.46 -2.15
N GLY A 58 14.72 -5.89 -3.29
CA GLY A 58 14.31 -6.25 -4.65
C GLY A 58 12.80 -6.33 -4.86
N ALA A 59 12.38 -7.34 -5.63
CA ALA A 59 10.98 -7.59 -6.04
C ALA A 59 9.97 -7.82 -4.89
N LYS A 60 10.39 -7.86 -3.63
CA LYS A 60 9.47 -7.90 -2.48
C LYS A 60 8.84 -6.54 -2.19
N ALA A 61 9.44 -5.46 -2.69
CA ALA A 61 8.84 -4.13 -2.71
C ALA A 61 8.17 -3.94 -4.08
N VAL A 62 7.02 -4.61 -4.30
CA VAL A 62 6.26 -4.49 -5.54
C VAL A 62 5.70 -3.08 -5.66
N GLY A 63 5.96 -2.39 -6.77
CA GLY A 63 5.43 -1.05 -7.05
C GLY A 63 6.42 0.10 -6.88
N THR A 64 7.71 -0.18 -6.72
CA THR A 64 8.77 0.83 -6.57
C THR A 64 9.26 1.35 -7.93
N GLU A 65 8.39 1.96 -8.72
CA GLU A 65 8.78 2.67 -9.96
C GLU A 65 8.44 4.17 -9.87
N GLY A 66 8.27 4.70 -8.65
CA GLY A 66 7.85 6.08 -8.42
C GLY A 66 9.01 7.07 -8.23
N GLU A 67 8.78 8.31 -8.62
CA GLU A 67 9.74 9.43 -8.47
C GLU A 67 10.15 9.74 -7.01
N ASN A 68 9.47 9.13 -6.03
CA ASN A 68 9.70 9.36 -4.60
C ASN A 68 10.35 8.18 -3.87
N ASP A 69 10.89 7.22 -4.59
CA ASP A 69 11.51 6.06 -3.98
C ASP A 69 12.84 6.41 -3.30
N THR A 70 13.02 5.83 -2.14
CA THR A 70 14.23 5.99 -1.34
C THR A 70 14.92 4.65 -1.20
N PHE A 71 16.18 4.57 -1.60
CA PHE A 71 17.01 3.38 -1.46
C PHE A 71 18.13 3.64 -0.45
N LEU A 72 18.44 2.65 0.36
CA LEU A 72 19.42 2.75 1.43
C LEU A 72 20.74 2.04 1.05
N SER A 73 21.86 2.59 1.48
CA SER A 73 23.11 1.84 1.63
C SER A 73 23.18 1.36 3.07
N VAL A 74 23.22 0.06 3.26
CA VAL A 74 23.33 -0.56 4.58
C VAL A 74 24.62 -1.35 4.63
N ASP A 75 25.45 -1.14 5.65
CA ASP A 75 26.68 -1.89 5.86
C ASP A 75 26.43 -3.25 6.55
N GLU A 76 27.48 -4.03 6.75
CA GLU A 76 27.41 -5.36 7.38
C GLU A 76 26.90 -5.34 8.84
N GLU A 77 27.04 -4.20 9.51
CA GLU A 77 26.55 -4.01 10.88
C GLU A 77 25.08 -3.56 10.94
N GLY A 78 24.49 -3.31 9.77
CA GLY A 78 23.13 -2.80 9.61
C GLY A 78 23.02 -1.28 9.69
N LYS A 79 24.13 -0.52 9.71
CA LYS A 79 24.11 0.94 9.75
C LYS A 79 23.83 1.51 8.37
N VAL A 80 22.98 2.51 8.28
CA VAL A 80 22.72 3.23 7.03
C VAL A 80 23.86 4.22 6.79
N THR A 81 24.61 4.02 5.71
CA THR A 81 25.77 4.83 5.32
C THR A 81 25.44 5.85 4.24
N GLY A 82 24.26 5.76 3.63
CA GLY A 82 23.81 6.70 2.62
C GLY A 82 22.41 6.39 2.12
N MET A 83 21.83 7.36 1.41
CA MET A 83 20.50 7.26 0.83
C MET A 83 20.51 7.77 -0.61
N GLU A 84 19.70 7.16 -1.47
CA GLU A 84 19.45 7.58 -2.84
C GLU A 84 17.95 7.86 -2.94
N ILE A 85 17.56 9.11 -3.29
CA ILE A 85 16.17 9.57 -3.26
C ILE A 85 15.77 10.05 -4.65
N GLY A 86 14.66 9.51 -5.18
CA GLY A 86 14.09 9.91 -6.47
C GLY A 86 14.94 9.53 -7.67
N SER A 87 15.67 8.43 -7.61
CA SER A 87 16.46 7.92 -8.74
C SER A 87 15.59 7.09 -9.67
N SER A 88 15.59 7.43 -10.95
CA SER A 88 14.91 6.64 -11.99
C SER A 88 15.63 5.30 -12.31
N VAL A 89 16.91 5.19 -11.93
CA VAL A 89 17.71 3.97 -12.04
C VAL A 89 18.46 3.79 -10.72
N PRO A 90 17.85 3.14 -9.72
CA PRO A 90 18.51 2.95 -8.44
C PRO A 90 19.75 2.07 -8.58
N THR A 91 20.84 2.50 -7.96
CA THR A 91 22.08 1.71 -7.89
C THR A 91 22.11 0.77 -6.69
N ARG A 92 21.08 0.83 -5.84
CA ARG A 92 20.95 0.14 -4.56
C ARG A 92 19.71 -0.72 -4.51
N ASP A 93 19.75 -1.80 -3.75
CA ASP A 93 18.73 -2.84 -3.69
C ASP A 93 17.84 -2.76 -2.43
N CYS A 94 18.21 -1.95 -1.43
CA CYS A 94 17.47 -1.80 -0.18
C CYS A 94 16.41 -0.70 -0.30
N ALA A 95 15.21 -1.03 -0.78
CA ALA A 95 14.11 -0.08 -0.91
C ALA A 95 13.50 0.26 0.46
N SER A 96 13.45 1.53 0.83
CA SER A 96 12.84 2.01 2.07
C SER A 96 11.32 1.80 2.03
N LEU A 97 10.76 1.23 3.08
CA LEU A 97 9.31 1.11 3.25
C LEU A 97 8.66 2.38 3.79
N LYS A 98 9.45 3.45 4.00
CA LYS A 98 8.99 4.70 4.64
C LYS A 98 8.39 4.45 6.03
N VAL A 99 8.98 3.50 6.75
CA VAL A 99 8.62 3.14 8.14
C VAL A 99 9.84 3.41 9.01
N TYR A 100 9.64 4.23 10.05
CA TYR A 100 10.73 4.70 10.90
C TYR A 100 10.40 4.45 12.37
N ILE A 101 11.39 3.96 13.12
CA ILE A 101 11.30 3.80 14.58
C ILE A 101 12.29 4.77 15.20
N THR A 102 11.84 5.57 16.16
CA THR A 102 12.67 6.56 16.85
C THR A 102 12.13 6.89 18.22
N LYS A 103 12.93 7.54 19.07
CA LYS A 103 12.45 8.10 20.32
C LYS A 103 11.57 9.32 20.04
N ARG A 104 10.44 9.40 20.75
CA ARG A 104 9.48 10.51 20.63
C ARG A 104 10.15 11.87 20.81
N GLU A 105 11.03 11.99 21.83
CA GLU A 105 11.69 13.24 22.14
C GLU A 105 12.64 13.69 21.02
N LEU A 106 13.41 12.78 20.45
CA LEU A 106 14.27 13.07 19.30
C LEU A 106 13.44 13.52 18.10
N LEU A 107 12.35 12.80 17.79
CA LEU A 107 11.46 13.19 16.69
C LEU A 107 10.91 14.60 16.88
N ARG A 108 10.47 14.95 18.10
CA ARG A 108 9.98 16.28 18.43
C ARG A 108 11.02 17.35 18.15
N GLN A 109 12.27 17.14 18.61
CA GLN A 109 13.38 18.07 18.37
C GLN A 109 13.67 18.23 16.87
N LEU A 110 13.72 17.14 16.12
CA LEU A 110 13.95 17.18 14.67
C LEU A 110 12.84 17.93 13.92
N VAL A 111 11.58 17.73 14.30
CA VAL A 111 10.42 18.42 13.70
C VAL A 111 10.44 19.92 14.04
N GLU A 112 10.79 20.31 15.26
CA GLU A 112 10.93 21.72 15.67
C GLU A 112 12.07 22.41 14.92
N GLN A 113 13.23 21.76 14.82
CA GLN A 113 14.36 22.28 14.04
C GLN A 113 14.02 22.44 12.55
N ALA A 114 13.36 21.43 11.98
CA ALA A 114 12.90 21.47 10.59
C ALA A 114 11.89 22.60 10.34
N ALA A 115 10.99 22.87 11.30
CA ALA A 115 10.07 23.98 11.19
C ALA A 115 10.78 25.35 11.22
N ALA A 116 11.77 25.51 12.09
CA ALA A 116 12.57 26.73 12.20
C ALA A 116 13.43 27.01 10.96
N ASN A 117 13.89 25.96 10.25
CA ASN A 117 14.76 26.07 9.09
C ASN A 117 14.04 25.97 7.73
N GLY A 118 12.71 25.94 7.70
CA GLY A 118 11.95 25.87 6.45
C GLY A 118 12.13 24.56 5.69
N MET A 119 12.46 23.46 6.36
CA MET A 119 12.62 22.13 5.74
C MET A 119 11.25 21.52 5.42
N HIS A 120 11.17 20.72 4.35
CA HIS A 120 9.90 20.18 3.86
C HIS A 120 9.91 18.66 3.67
N ASP A 121 11.03 18.06 3.32
CA ASP A 121 11.17 16.63 3.02
C ASP A 121 11.84 15.90 4.19
N PHE A 122 11.17 14.87 4.73
CA PHE A 122 11.69 14.11 5.88
C PHE A 122 12.93 13.30 5.53
N ASP A 123 12.91 12.63 4.38
CA ASP A 123 14.03 11.76 3.98
C ASP A 123 15.26 12.60 3.57
N ARG A 124 15.05 13.64 2.79
CA ARG A 124 16.12 14.48 2.26
C ARG A 124 16.66 15.44 3.32
N ASP A 125 15.78 16.20 3.95
CA ASP A 125 16.19 17.32 4.79
C ASP A 125 16.54 16.87 6.22
N ILE A 126 15.98 15.75 6.69
CA ILE A 126 16.28 15.20 8.01
C ILE A 126 17.20 14.00 7.91
N LEU A 127 16.79 12.90 7.23
CA LEU A 127 17.55 11.67 7.28
C LEU A 127 18.87 11.77 6.51
N GLN A 128 18.80 12.05 5.21
CA GLN A 128 20.00 12.07 4.35
C GLN A 128 21.03 13.06 4.87
N ARG A 129 20.59 14.27 5.28
CA ARG A 129 21.50 15.28 5.83
C ARG A 129 22.18 14.80 7.09
N ASN A 130 21.43 14.30 8.07
CA ASN A 130 22.00 13.87 9.35
C ASN A 130 22.84 12.59 9.22
N ILE A 131 22.56 11.72 8.26
CA ILE A 131 23.43 10.57 7.92
C ILE A 131 24.77 11.09 7.38
N ASN A 132 24.74 11.99 6.41
CA ASN A 132 25.95 12.55 5.79
C ASN A 132 26.82 13.33 6.79
N ASP A 133 26.18 14.10 7.68
CA ASP A 133 26.87 14.90 8.71
C ASP A 133 27.30 14.05 9.93
N GLY A 134 26.90 12.77 10.00
CA GLY A 134 27.20 11.88 11.11
C GLY A 134 26.49 12.23 12.44
N ASN A 135 25.44 13.04 12.38
CA ASN A 135 24.73 13.54 13.58
C ASN A 135 23.74 12.54 14.17
N LEU A 136 23.27 11.58 13.36
CA LEU A 136 22.32 10.53 13.78
C LEU A 136 22.89 9.13 13.48
N LYS A 137 22.71 8.23 14.44
CA LYS A 137 22.94 6.79 14.26
C LYS A 137 21.69 6.16 13.63
N VAL A 138 21.69 6.06 12.30
CA VAL A 138 20.58 5.48 11.56
C VAL A 138 20.93 4.04 11.19
N TYR A 139 20.02 3.11 11.52
CA TYR A 139 20.14 1.68 11.19
C TYR A 139 19.01 1.24 10.27
N GLY A 140 19.30 0.29 9.38
CA GLY A 140 18.33 -0.36 8.53
C GLY A 140 17.87 -1.68 9.17
N TYR A 141 16.56 -1.89 9.21
CA TYR A 141 15.96 -3.17 9.59
C TYR A 141 15.30 -3.82 8.38
N GLU A 142 15.78 -5.00 7.99
CA GLU A 142 15.23 -5.73 6.85
C GLU A 142 13.87 -6.33 7.18
N TYR A 143 12.84 -5.93 6.44
CA TYR A 143 11.54 -6.58 6.45
C TYR A 143 11.52 -7.72 5.42
N LYS A 144 11.45 -8.96 5.88
CA LYS A 144 11.51 -10.16 5.04
C LYS A 144 10.15 -10.58 4.46
N GLY A 145 9.06 -9.94 4.87
CA GLY A 145 7.70 -10.21 4.38
C GLY A 145 7.38 -9.51 3.07
N LEU A 146 6.16 -9.71 2.60
CA LEU A 146 5.63 -9.00 1.45
C LEU A 146 5.33 -7.55 1.82
N ALA A 147 5.87 -6.62 1.05
CA ALA A 147 5.51 -5.21 1.10
C ALA A 147 5.18 -4.71 -0.30
N CYS A 148 4.21 -3.81 -0.40
CA CYS A 148 3.83 -3.17 -1.67
C CYS A 148 3.59 -1.69 -1.44
N GLN A 149 4.17 -0.85 -2.27
CA GLN A 149 3.91 0.57 -2.30
C GLN A 149 2.87 0.86 -3.38
N ILE A 150 1.80 1.57 -3.00
CA ILE A 150 0.74 1.99 -3.92
C ILE A 150 0.87 3.49 -4.16
N ASP A 151 1.51 3.86 -5.24
CA ASP A 151 1.80 5.24 -5.64
C ASP A 151 1.09 5.64 -6.95
N SER A 152 0.55 4.66 -7.65
CA SER A 152 -0.11 4.85 -8.94
C SER A 152 -1.34 3.95 -9.09
N ILE A 153 -2.19 4.26 -10.08
CA ILE A 153 -3.32 3.40 -10.46
C ILE A 153 -2.82 2.03 -10.92
N GLN A 154 -1.67 2.01 -11.61
CA GLN A 154 -1.08 0.77 -12.09
C GLN A 154 -0.59 -0.11 -10.93
N SER A 155 0.13 0.46 -9.94
CA SER A 155 0.58 -0.27 -8.77
C SER A 155 -0.60 -0.80 -7.95
N TYR A 156 -1.67 -0.01 -7.79
CA TYR A 156 -2.91 -0.44 -7.16
C TYR A 156 -3.54 -1.62 -7.90
N PHE A 157 -3.65 -1.52 -9.23
CA PHE A 157 -4.21 -2.59 -10.06
C PHE A 157 -3.39 -3.87 -9.96
N ASN A 158 -2.08 -3.78 -10.20
CA ASN A 158 -1.16 -4.91 -10.17
C ASN A 158 -1.17 -5.62 -8.81
N PHE A 159 -1.16 -4.86 -7.72
CA PHE A 159 -1.19 -5.43 -6.38
C PHE A 159 -2.50 -6.16 -6.09
N ASN A 160 -3.65 -5.58 -6.42
CA ASN A 160 -4.94 -6.27 -6.26
C ASN A 160 -5.00 -7.55 -7.09
N MET A 161 -4.51 -7.53 -8.34
CA MET A 161 -4.47 -8.73 -9.18
C MET A 161 -3.49 -9.78 -8.64
N SER A 162 -2.39 -9.37 -8.01
CA SER A 162 -1.45 -10.31 -7.38
C SER A 162 -2.09 -11.10 -6.23
N LEU A 163 -3.13 -10.57 -5.60
CA LEU A 163 -3.88 -11.26 -4.54
C LEU A 163 -4.67 -12.47 -5.07
N LEU A 164 -4.82 -12.64 -6.38
CA LEU A 164 -5.37 -13.88 -6.97
C LEU A 164 -4.43 -15.06 -6.75
N ASN A 165 -3.14 -14.83 -6.53
CA ASN A 165 -2.20 -15.86 -6.11
C ASN A 165 -2.35 -16.16 -4.61
N SER A 166 -2.55 -17.45 -4.27
CA SER A 166 -2.74 -17.90 -2.89
C SER A 166 -1.50 -17.67 -2.02
N ASP A 167 -0.29 -17.70 -2.59
CA ASP A 167 0.95 -17.51 -1.83
C ASP A 167 1.13 -16.06 -1.41
N VAL A 168 0.76 -15.11 -2.27
CA VAL A 168 0.72 -13.68 -1.96
C VAL A 168 -0.26 -13.40 -0.83
N ARG A 169 -1.47 -13.98 -0.90
CA ARG A 169 -2.47 -13.83 0.17
C ARG A 169 -2.00 -14.40 1.50
N ARG A 170 -1.35 -15.56 1.51
CA ARG A 170 -0.82 -16.18 2.73
C ARG A 170 0.29 -15.34 3.39
N GLN A 171 1.11 -14.67 2.58
CA GLN A 171 2.15 -13.78 3.09
C GLN A 171 1.57 -12.49 3.69
N LEU A 172 0.53 -11.93 3.06
CA LEU A 172 -0.09 -10.68 3.52
C LEU A 172 -1.06 -10.91 4.70
N PHE A 173 -1.77 -12.03 4.70
CA PHE A 173 -2.78 -12.38 5.70
C PHE A 173 -2.43 -13.70 6.41
N PRO A 174 -1.30 -13.75 7.16
CA PRO A 174 -0.94 -14.94 7.90
C PRO A 174 -1.93 -15.16 9.05
N ALA A 175 -2.15 -16.42 9.43
CA ALA A 175 -3.15 -16.78 10.43
C ALA A 175 -2.85 -16.25 11.84
N ASP A 176 -1.58 -16.05 12.16
CA ASP A 176 -1.08 -15.52 13.43
C ASP A 176 -1.18 -14.00 13.56
N ARG A 177 -1.42 -13.29 12.44
CA ARG A 177 -1.55 -11.82 12.38
C ARG A 177 -2.76 -11.41 11.55
N PRO A 178 -3.98 -11.66 12.03
CA PRO A 178 -5.19 -11.34 11.29
C PRO A 178 -5.39 -9.84 11.17
N VAL A 179 -5.85 -9.39 10.00
CA VAL A 179 -6.24 -8.00 9.76
C VAL A 179 -7.72 -7.84 10.12
N TYR A 180 -8.00 -7.07 11.16
CA TYR A 180 -9.37 -6.80 11.60
C TYR A 180 -10.00 -5.71 10.74
N THR A 181 -11.14 -6.03 10.13
CA THR A 181 -11.91 -5.10 9.32
C THR A 181 -13.34 -5.00 9.85
N LYS A 182 -14.11 -4.01 9.37
CA LYS A 182 -15.52 -3.87 9.73
C LYS A 182 -16.28 -5.12 9.29
N VAL A 183 -16.86 -5.83 10.26
CA VAL A 183 -17.75 -6.97 10.00
C VAL A 183 -19.07 -6.45 9.43
N ARG A 184 -19.57 -7.15 8.41
CA ARG A 184 -20.92 -6.97 7.86
C ARG A 184 -21.58 -8.35 7.77
N ASP A 185 -22.86 -8.43 8.13
CA ASP A 185 -23.68 -9.63 8.01
C ASP A 185 -24.28 -9.74 6.61
N ASP A 186 -23.41 -9.71 5.59
CA ASP A 186 -23.82 -9.89 4.20
C ASP A 186 -24.06 -11.38 3.90
N LEU A 187 -25.05 -11.68 3.08
CA LEU A 187 -25.30 -13.04 2.60
C LEU A 187 -24.10 -13.58 1.82
N PRO A 188 -23.88 -14.90 1.79
CA PRO A 188 -22.88 -15.50 0.90
C PRO A 188 -23.09 -15.09 -0.56
N ALA A 189 -22.03 -15.14 -1.36
CA ALA A 189 -22.14 -14.91 -2.79
C ALA A 189 -23.06 -15.97 -3.42
N ARG A 190 -23.97 -15.53 -4.29
CA ARG A 190 -24.91 -16.38 -5.03
C ARG A 190 -24.43 -16.54 -6.46
N TYR A 191 -24.30 -17.78 -6.89
CA TYR A 191 -23.98 -18.19 -8.25
C TYR A 191 -25.25 -18.77 -8.88
N VAL A 192 -25.64 -18.24 -10.04
CA VAL A 192 -26.83 -18.68 -10.76
C VAL A 192 -26.40 -19.70 -11.83
N ASP A 193 -27.29 -20.63 -12.18
CA ASP A 193 -27.03 -21.64 -13.19
C ASP A 193 -26.47 -21.01 -14.49
N GLU A 194 -25.53 -21.71 -15.12
CA GLU A 194 -24.81 -21.27 -16.33
C GLU A 194 -23.79 -20.13 -16.11
N CYS A 195 -23.57 -19.62 -14.89
CA CYS A 195 -22.49 -18.67 -14.66
C CYS A 195 -21.11 -19.36 -14.74
N GLU A 196 -20.09 -18.62 -15.18
CA GLU A 196 -18.72 -19.09 -15.26
C GLU A 196 -17.83 -18.24 -14.35
N CYS A 197 -17.16 -18.87 -13.38
CA CYS A 197 -16.23 -18.20 -12.49
C CYS A 197 -14.90 -18.94 -12.44
N SER A 198 -13.81 -18.25 -12.75
CA SER A 198 -12.46 -18.81 -12.64
C SER A 198 -11.45 -17.79 -12.12
N ASN A 199 -10.46 -18.28 -11.35
CA ASN A 199 -9.35 -17.51 -10.80
C ASN A 199 -9.77 -16.13 -10.27
N SER A 200 -10.81 -16.06 -9.44
CA SER A 200 -11.37 -14.78 -8.99
C SER A 200 -11.59 -14.74 -7.48
N LEU A 201 -11.47 -13.57 -6.88
CA LEU A 201 -11.86 -13.30 -5.50
C LEU A 201 -13.23 -12.64 -5.50
N ILE A 202 -14.23 -13.31 -4.95
CA ILE A 202 -15.62 -12.85 -4.92
C ILE A 202 -16.06 -12.73 -3.47
N ALA A 203 -16.39 -11.50 -3.06
CA ALA A 203 -16.79 -11.21 -1.69
C ALA A 203 -18.29 -11.53 -1.45
N ASN A 204 -18.70 -11.53 -0.18
CA ASN A 204 -20.09 -11.79 0.22
C ASN A 204 -21.07 -10.78 -0.41
N GLY A 205 -22.32 -11.20 -0.56
CA GLY A 205 -23.39 -10.39 -1.14
C GLY A 205 -23.39 -10.27 -2.65
N CYS A 206 -22.38 -10.83 -3.34
CA CYS A 206 -22.35 -10.81 -4.79
C CYS A 206 -23.41 -11.72 -5.41
N VAL A 207 -23.93 -11.31 -6.58
CA VAL A 207 -24.83 -12.12 -7.41
C VAL A 207 -24.20 -12.26 -8.79
N ILE A 208 -23.87 -13.48 -9.16
CA ILE A 208 -23.17 -13.78 -10.42
C ILE A 208 -24.09 -14.63 -11.31
N GLU A 209 -24.48 -14.05 -12.44
CA GLU A 209 -25.30 -14.67 -13.48
C GLU A 209 -24.57 -14.72 -14.83
N GLY A 210 -23.40 -14.09 -14.93
CA GLY A 210 -22.54 -14.02 -16.10
C GLY A 210 -21.18 -14.66 -15.88
N THR A 211 -20.18 -14.21 -16.62
CA THR A 211 -18.81 -14.73 -16.63
C THR A 211 -17.88 -13.81 -15.83
N VAL A 212 -17.11 -14.37 -14.90
CA VAL A 212 -16.10 -13.66 -14.11
C VAL A 212 -14.78 -14.41 -14.16
N ILE A 213 -13.78 -13.81 -14.77
CA ILE A 213 -12.47 -14.45 -14.97
C ILE A 213 -11.37 -13.51 -14.46
N ASN A 214 -10.43 -14.07 -13.68
CA ASN A 214 -9.23 -13.37 -13.24
C ASN A 214 -9.52 -11.98 -12.67
N SER A 215 -10.48 -11.88 -11.72
CA SER A 215 -11.02 -10.61 -11.27
C SER A 215 -11.22 -10.58 -9.74
N VAL A 216 -11.26 -9.36 -9.19
CA VAL A 216 -11.50 -9.11 -7.77
C VAL A 216 -12.83 -8.35 -7.63
N LEU A 217 -13.85 -9.00 -7.06
CA LEU A 217 -15.17 -8.43 -6.83
C LEU A 217 -15.39 -8.18 -5.33
N PHE A 218 -15.66 -6.93 -4.98
CA PHE A 218 -16.00 -6.53 -3.63
C PHE A 218 -17.46 -6.85 -3.31
N ARG A 219 -17.89 -6.59 -2.09
CA ARG A 219 -19.20 -6.95 -1.57
C ARG A 219 -20.36 -6.36 -2.40
N GLY A 220 -21.40 -7.15 -2.58
CA GLY A 220 -22.65 -6.71 -3.21
C GLY A 220 -22.57 -6.45 -4.72
N VAL A 221 -21.51 -6.85 -5.38
CA VAL A 221 -21.39 -6.70 -6.84
C VAL A 221 -22.38 -7.61 -7.56
N LYS A 222 -23.03 -7.07 -8.61
CA LYS A 222 -23.97 -7.81 -9.45
C LYS A 222 -23.43 -7.91 -10.86
N VAL A 223 -23.31 -9.14 -11.36
CA VAL A 223 -22.91 -9.45 -12.74
C VAL A 223 -24.10 -10.16 -13.40
N ALA A 224 -24.81 -9.45 -14.28
CA ALA A 224 -26.02 -9.96 -14.91
C ALA A 224 -25.75 -10.99 -15.99
N LYS A 225 -26.82 -11.66 -16.47
CA LYS A 225 -26.75 -12.71 -17.50
C LYS A 225 -26.06 -12.21 -18.77
N GLY A 226 -25.13 -13.02 -19.29
CA GLY A 226 -24.35 -12.68 -20.47
C GLY A 226 -23.31 -11.57 -20.31
N ALA A 227 -23.22 -10.96 -19.12
CA ALA A 227 -22.15 -10.01 -18.85
C ALA A 227 -20.81 -10.73 -18.63
N VAL A 228 -19.71 -10.08 -19.02
CA VAL A 228 -18.36 -10.62 -18.97
C VAL A 228 -17.44 -9.67 -18.22
N VAL A 229 -16.84 -10.15 -17.13
CA VAL A 229 -15.87 -9.44 -16.32
C VAL A 229 -14.54 -10.16 -16.38
N LYS A 230 -13.52 -9.51 -16.94
CA LYS A 230 -12.17 -10.07 -17.05
C LYS A 230 -11.13 -9.13 -16.48
N ASN A 231 -10.09 -9.69 -15.86
CA ASN A 231 -8.90 -8.94 -15.41
C ASN A 231 -9.25 -7.60 -14.75
N SER A 232 -10.28 -7.57 -13.91
CA SER A 232 -10.86 -6.30 -13.44
C SER A 232 -11.05 -6.28 -11.94
N ILE A 233 -11.06 -5.07 -11.37
CA ILE A 233 -11.35 -4.80 -9.97
C ILE A 233 -12.69 -4.09 -9.91
N VAL A 234 -13.68 -4.70 -9.25
CA VAL A 234 -15.03 -4.17 -9.15
C VAL A 234 -15.37 -3.93 -7.69
N MET A 235 -15.53 -2.65 -7.29
CA MET A 235 -15.78 -2.27 -5.90
C MET A 235 -17.26 -2.41 -5.51
N GLN A 236 -17.53 -2.17 -4.22
CA GLN A 236 -18.81 -2.47 -3.58
C GLN A 236 -20.02 -1.95 -4.35
N ASP A 237 -21.05 -2.78 -4.40
CA ASP A 237 -22.38 -2.46 -4.93
C ASP A 237 -22.40 -2.00 -6.40
N ALA A 238 -21.31 -2.23 -7.14
CA ALA A 238 -21.28 -1.96 -8.57
C ALA A 238 -22.13 -2.98 -9.34
N GLN A 239 -22.66 -2.57 -10.50
CA GLN A 239 -23.55 -3.39 -11.32
C GLN A 239 -23.05 -3.46 -12.76
N ILE A 240 -22.86 -4.67 -13.27
CA ILE A 240 -22.56 -4.96 -14.67
C ILE A 240 -23.80 -5.57 -15.28
N GLN A 241 -24.51 -4.79 -16.11
CA GLN A 241 -25.81 -5.17 -16.66
C GLN A 241 -25.66 -6.20 -17.79
N GLU A 242 -26.78 -6.73 -18.23
CA GLU A 242 -26.89 -7.80 -19.23
C GLU A 242 -26.08 -7.52 -20.49
N GLY A 243 -25.27 -8.48 -20.90
CA GLY A 243 -24.44 -8.41 -22.12
C GLY A 243 -23.28 -7.40 -22.05
N ALA A 244 -23.06 -6.71 -20.92
CA ALA A 244 -21.95 -5.80 -20.79
C ALA A 244 -20.60 -6.53 -20.67
N GLU A 245 -19.54 -5.96 -21.21
CA GLU A 245 -18.19 -6.54 -21.18
C GLU A 245 -17.18 -5.53 -20.61
N ILE A 246 -16.42 -5.95 -19.60
CA ILE A 246 -15.32 -5.16 -19.04
C ILE A 246 -14.04 -6.00 -18.99
N ASP A 247 -12.92 -5.39 -19.35
CA ASP A 247 -11.59 -5.98 -19.30
C ASP A 247 -10.53 -4.94 -18.93
N HIS A 248 -9.66 -5.25 -17.95
CA HIS A 248 -8.67 -4.35 -17.36
C HIS A 248 -9.28 -3.03 -16.86
N CYS A 249 -10.35 -3.13 -16.07
CA CYS A 249 -11.06 -1.98 -15.51
C CYS A 249 -10.98 -1.97 -13.98
N ILE A 250 -11.02 -0.76 -13.42
CA ILE A 250 -11.25 -0.50 -12.00
C ILE A 250 -12.58 0.25 -11.90
N LEU A 251 -13.61 -0.41 -11.39
CA LEU A 251 -14.90 0.20 -11.13
C LEU A 251 -15.01 0.59 -9.66
N ASP A 252 -15.15 1.88 -9.37
CA ASP A 252 -15.38 2.35 -8.00
C ASP A 252 -16.82 2.05 -7.56
N LYS A 253 -17.11 2.27 -6.29
CA LYS A 253 -18.34 1.87 -5.61
C LYS A 253 -19.59 2.40 -6.30
N GLN A 254 -20.61 1.55 -6.40
CA GLN A 254 -21.93 1.91 -6.91
C GLN A 254 -21.92 2.41 -8.36
N SER A 255 -20.88 2.09 -9.14
CA SER A 255 -20.86 2.34 -10.57
C SER A 255 -21.74 1.35 -11.32
N VAL A 256 -22.26 1.75 -12.46
CA VAL A 256 -23.12 0.91 -13.29
C VAL A 256 -22.64 0.91 -14.73
N ILE A 257 -22.38 -0.28 -15.26
CA ILE A 257 -22.15 -0.50 -16.69
C ILE A 257 -23.49 -0.97 -17.28
N ARG A 258 -24.02 -0.17 -18.20
CA ARG A 258 -25.33 -0.43 -18.82
C ARG A 258 -25.28 -1.63 -19.76
N ARG A 259 -26.47 -2.11 -20.13
CA ARG A 259 -26.65 -3.23 -21.07
C ARG A 259 -25.81 -3.07 -22.33
N ASN A 260 -25.11 -4.15 -22.69
CA ASN A 260 -24.23 -4.21 -23.86
C ASN A 260 -23.10 -3.15 -23.87
N GLY A 261 -22.85 -2.46 -22.76
CA GLY A 261 -21.72 -1.54 -22.61
C GLY A 261 -20.40 -2.30 -22.69
N ARG A 262 -19.39 -1.72 -23.36
CA ARG A 262 -18.06 -2.35 -23.49
C ARG A 262 -16.98 -1.40 -23.04
N LEU A 263 -16.19 -1.83 -22.05
CA LEU A 263 -15.02 -1.12 -21.54
C LEU A 263 -13.84 -2.08 -21.54
N ILE A 264 -12.96 -1.92 -22.51
CA ILE A 264 -11.79 -2.77 -22.67
C ILE A 264 -10.55 -1.88 -22.72
N ALA A 265 -9.64 -2.10 -21.79
CA ALA A 265 -8.39 -1.37 -21.69
C ALA A 265 -7.18 -2.28 -21.94
N PRO A 266 -6.03 -1.73 -22.34
CA PRO A 266 -4.77 -2.47 -22.35
C PRO A 266 -4.29 -2.69 -20.89
N ALA A 267 -3.57 -3.78 -20.67
CA ALA A 267 -3.07 -4.15 -19.33
C ALA A 267 -2.20 -3.08 -18.67
N ALA A 268 -1.49 -2.28 -19.46
CA ALA A 268 -0.62 -1.21 -18.98
C ALA A 268 -1.38 0.04 -18.49
N TYR A 269 -2.67 0.20 -18.86
CA TYR A 269 -3.46 1.39 -18.54
C TYR A 269 -4.91 1.01 -18.24
N PRO A 270 -5.22 0.51 -17.03
CA PRO A 270 -6.59 0.15 -16.66
C PRO A 270 -7.51 1.38 -16.71
N ILE A 271 -8.72 1.19 -17.22
CA ILE A 271 -9.77 2.22 -17.20
C ILE A 271 -10.31 2.32 -15.77
N VAL A 272 -10.38 3.56 -15.24
CA VAL A 272 -10.95 3.83 -13.92
C VAL A 272 -12.30 4.53 -14.09
N ILE A 273 -13.34 3.94 -13.52
CA ILE A 273 -14.68 4.50 -13.45
C ILE A 273 -14.94 4.97 -12.03
N ALA A 274 -15.24 6.24 -11.86
CA ALA A 274 -15.45 6.85 -10.56
C ALA A 274 -16.75 6.37 -9.89
N LYS A 275 -16.83 6.59 -8.58
CA LYS A 275 -18.00 6.25 -7.75
C LYS A 275 -19.31 6.85 -8.28
N ASN A 276 -20.38 6.06 -8.26
CA ASN A 276 -21.74 6.44 -8.70
C ASN A 276 -21.86 6.80 -10.20
N VAL A 277 -20.85 6.55 -11.01
CA VAL A 277 -20.92 6.81 -12.46
C VAL A 277 -21.73 5.70 -13.15
N VAL A 278 -22.54 6.09 -14.11
CA VAL A 278 -23.36 5.20 -14.95
C VAL A 278 -22.93 5.38 -16.41
N ILE A 279 -22.44 4.34 -17.03
CA ILE A 279 -21.94 4.32 -18.43
C ILE A 279 -22.76 3.35 -19.26
#